data_9cb776400a71720065d3887af4730e35
#
_entry.id   9cb776400a71720065d3887af4730e35
#
_cell.length_a   1.000
_cell.length_b   1.000
_cell.length_c   1.000
_cell.angle_alpha   90.00
_cell.angle_beta   90.00
_cell.angle_gamma   90.00
#
_symmetry.space_group_name_H-M   'P 1'
#
loop_
_entity.id
_entity.type
_entity.pdbx_description
1 polymer ?
#
loop_
_entity_poly.entity_id
_entity_poly.type
_entity_poly.pdbx_seq_one_letter_code
_entity_poly.pdbx_strand_id
1 'polypeptide(L)'
;NIESNTKLQTVSGLGTATATSRELVRQRTKVQDAITNQSIFELPYQIVKTLLTTDNSGLSDTSFKIRRQFVTTLSSSGTATFTAGTNEVFTAFSENDFTLSIMTTGSGSTGAAGDVISLSTGSDFTLAGSPTGKTLTIDLGSGYNAHKVKLTATLSTSVVSAKTKTNTSGETVTIDTEALATDDFISLGKADVNKLNSVFMADDFSTAATISDTDVTRRFELDTGMRDNFYDIGRLKLKPGESPPTGRLLINFDYFEHGAGNFFSVDSYSGFTYKNIPAYTSDTTGEVFALRDCLDFRPRVDNASTI
;
A
#
# COMPACT_ATOMS: atom_id res chain seq x y z
N ASN A 1 25.24 -2.28 -29.44
CA ASN A 1 26.07 -2.77 -30.49
C ASN A 1 25.24 -3.57 -31.49
N ILE A 2 25.40 -3.31 -32.81
CA ILE A 2 24.55 -3.85 -33.88
C ILE A 2 24.59 -5.37 -33.97
N GLU A 3 25.71 -5.99 -33.63
CA GLU A 3 25.88 -7.45 -33.66
C GLU A 3 24.98 -8.20 -32.69
N SER A 4 24.70 -7.64 -31.54
CA SER A 4 23.79 -8.24 -30.56
C SER A 4 22.34 -8.25 -31.06
N ASN A 5 21.95 -7.23 -31.78
CA ASN A 5 20.62 -7.17 -32.38
C ASN A 5 20.45 -8.17 -33.52
N THR A 6 21.49 -8.38 -34.30
CA THR A 6 21.48 -9.33 -35.40
C THR A 6 21.37 -10.78 -34.89
N LYS A 7 22.07 -11.11 -33.81
CA LYS A 7 21.99 -12.43 -33.18
C LYS A 7 20.59 -12.73 -32.63
N LEU A 8 19.91 -11.76 -32.10
CA LEU A 8 18.54 -11.92 -31.60
C LEU A 8 17.52 -12.14 -32.70
N GLN A 9 17.73 -11.59 -33.87
CA GLN A 9 16.85 -11.81 -35.01
C GLN A 9 16.94 -13.24 -35.56
N THR A 10 18.03 -13.93 -35.29
CA THR A 10 18.27 -15.28 -35.79
C THR A 10 17.94 -16.39 -34.80
N VAL A 11 17.52 -16.05 -33.57
CA VAL A 11 17.08 -17.06 -32.59
C VAL A 11 15.71 -17.58 -32.99
N SER A 12 15.70 -18.78 -33.57
CA SER A 12 14.47 -19.46 -33.95
C SER A 12 13.63 -19.81 -32.71
N GLY A 13 12.34 -19.65 -32.79
CA GLY A 13 11.41 -19.99 -31.72
C GLY A 13 10.93 -18.81 -30.87
N LEU A 14 11.48 -17.62 -31.06
CA LEU A 14 10.98 -16.41 -30.40
C LEU A 14 9.79 -15.75 -31.11
N GLY A 15 9.27 -16.39 -32.16
CA GLY A 15 8.20 -15.79 -32.97
C GLY A 15 8.63 -14.45 -33.56
N THR A 16 7.69 -13.59 -33.86
CA THR A 16 7.99 -12.22 -34.26
C THR A 16 8.47 -11.49 -33.01
N ALA A 17 9.77 -11.27 -32.89
CA ALA A 17 10.31 -10.49 -31.80
C ALA A 17 9.66 -9.10 -31.81
N THR A 18 8.91 -8.78 -30.77
CA THR A 18 8.28 -7.47 -30.64
C THR A 18 9.36 -6.40 -30.54
N ALA A 19 9.07 -5.19 -30.98
CA ALA A 19 9.98 -4.06 -30.86
C ALA A 19 10.46 -3.86 -29.40
N THR A 20 9.62 -4.14 -28.43
CA THR A 20 9.89 -4.10 -26.99
C THR A 20 10.99 -5.09 -26.59
N SER A 21 10.97 -6.32 -27.10
CA SER A 21 12.01 -7.31 -26.79
C SER A 21 13.38 -6.88 -27.34
N ARG A 22 13.40 -6.27 -28.50
CA ARG A 22 14.63 -5.72 -29.08
C ARG A 22 15.15 -4.53 -28.29
N GLU A 23 14.28 -3.66 -27.82
CA GLU A 23 14.66 -2.53 -27.00
C GLU A 23 15.34 -2.96 -25.70
N LEU A 24 14.79 -3.95 -25.02
CA LEU A 24 15.37 -4.48 -23.79
C LEU A 24 16.77 -5.06 -24.00
N VAL A 25 16.97 -5.77 -25.09
CA VAL A 25 18.30 -6.33 -25.38
C VAL A 25 19.29 -5.22 -25.77
N ARG A 26 18.82 -4.24 -26.50
CA ARG A 26 19.63 -3.04 -26.83
C ARG A 26 20.03 -2.29 -25.58
N GLN A 27 19.10 -2.12 -24.65
CA GLN A 27 19.35 -1.45 -23.39
C GLN A 27 20.37 -2.21 -22.54
N ARG A 28 20.26 -3.53 -22.44
CA ARG A 28 21.24 -4.38 -21.79
C ARG A 28 22.63 -4.22 -22.41
N THR A 29 22.70 -4.17 -23.72
CA THR A 29 23.96 -4.00 -24.43
C THR A 29 24.60 -2.64 -24.18
N LYS A 30 23.80 -1.59 -24.02
CA LYS A 30 24.30 -0.24 -23.68
C LYS A 30 24.88 -0.16 -22.26
N VAL A 31 24.45 -1.02 -21.37
CA VAL A 31 24.94 -1.06 -19.99
C VAL A 31 26.26 -1.85 -19.90
N GLN A 32 26.71 -2.46 -20.98
CA GLN A 32 28.06 -3.01 -21.04
C GLN A 32 29.09 -1.91 -21.01
N ASP A 33 30.03 -2.02 -20.11
CA ASP A 33 31.22 -1.18 -20.14
C ASP A 33 32.03 -1.46 -21.40
N ALA A 34 32.24 -0.45 -22.21
CA ALA A 34 33.01 -0.56 -23.43
C ALA A 34 34.49 -0.92 -23.17
N ILE A 35 35.00 -0.67 -21.98
CA ILE A 35 36.40 -0.90 -21.60
C ILE A 35 36.59 -2.33 -21.06
N THR A 36 35.68 -2.78 -20.19
CA THR A 36 35.80 -4.09 -19.51
C THR A 36 35.00 -5.19 -20.19
N ASN A 37 34.12 -4.84 -21.10
CA ASN A 37 33.25 -5.78 -21.82
C ASN A 37 32.37 -6.63 -20.86
N GLN A 38 32.13 -6.14 -19.66
CA GLN A 38 31.32 -6.83 -18.65
C GLN A 38 29.85 -6.47 -18.79
N SER A 39 29.04 -7.49 -18.91
CA SER A 39 27.59 -7.37 -18.80
C SER A 39 27.24 -7.28 -17.33
N ILE A 40 26.54 -6.22 -16.91
CA ILE A 40 26.19 -6.02 -15.49
C ILE A 40 25.30 -7.16 -15.02
N PHE A 41 24.26 -7.48 -15.74
CA PHE A 41 23.46 -8.70 -15.52
C PHE A 41 22.51 -8.97 -16.69
N GLU A 42 22.01 -10.18 -16.79
CA GLU A 42 21.00 -10.56 -17.75
C GLU A 42 19.62 -10.55 -17.11
N LEU A 43 18.71 -9.74 -17.67
CA LEU A 43 17.29 -9.87 -17.35
C LEU A 43 16.71 -11.06 -18.10
N PRO A 44 16.20 -12.09 -17.40
CA PRO A 44 15.53 -13.19 -18.08
C PRO A 44 14.33 -12.66 -18.88
N TYR A 45 14.31 -12.97 -20.17
CA TYR A 45 13.27 -12.49 -21.08
C TYR A 45 11.83 -12.80 -20.58
N GLN A 46 11.65 -13.95 -20.00
CA GLN A 46 10.35 -14.37 -19.47
C GLN A 46 9.87 -13.50 -18.32
N ILE A 47 10.76 -13.06 -17.44
CA ILE A 47 10.40 -12.14 -16.33
C ILE A 47 10.02 -10.78 -16.90
N VAL A 48 10.76 -10.28 -17.87
CA VAL A 48 10.43 -8.99 -18.51
C VAL A 48 9.11 -9.06 -19.26
N LYS A 49 8.82 -10.16 -19.94
CA LYS A 49 7.55 -10.38 -20.63
C LYS A 49 6.35 -10.38 -19.69
N THR A 50 6.51 -10.92 -18.48
CA THR A 50 5.44 -10.94 -17.48
C THR A 50 5.22 -9.60 -16.80
N LEU A 51 6.21 -8.70 -16.83
CA LEU A 51 6.10 -7.33 -16.33
C LEU A 51 5.43 -6.38 -17.32
N LEU A 52 5.38 -6.75 -18.59
CA LEU A 52 4.67 -5.99 -19.61
C LEU A 52 3.19 -6.34 -19.52
N THR A 53 2.39 -5.42 -19.01
CA THR A 53 0.94 -5.49 -19.16
C THR A 53 0.62 -5.42 -20.65
N THR A 54 -0.10 -6.39 -21.14
CA THR A 54 -0.39 -6.53 -22.57
C THR A 54 -1.58 -5.71 -23.03
N ASP A 55 -2.31 -5.14 -22.10
CA ASP A 55 -3.46 -4.31 -22.41
C ASP A 55 -3.29 -2.89 -21.85
N ASN A 56 -3.86 -1.95 -22.56
CA ASN A 56 -3.88 -0.54 -22.18
C ASN A 56 -4.84 -0.25 -21.01
N SER A 57 -5.47 -1.26 -20.44
CA SER A 57 -6.44 -1.11 -19.38
C SER A 57 -5.80 -1.15 -17.97
N GLY A 58 -4.49 -1.41 -17.89
CA GLY A 58 -3.78 -1.58 -16.63
C GLY A 58 -4.19 -2.84 -15.86
N LEU A 59 -4.89 -3.75 -16.53
CA LEU A 59 -5.28 -5.03 -15.99
C LEU A 59 -4.10 -6.01 -16.11
N SER A 60 -3.83 -6.73 -15.06
CA SER A 60 -2.84 -7.80 -15.03
C SER A 60 -3.53 -9.15 -15.11
N ASP A 61 -2.96 -10.08 -15.88
CA ASP A 61 -3.37 -11.50 -15.86
C ASP A 61 -3.03 -12.17 -14.52
N THR A 62 -2.40 -11.44 -13.61
CA THR A 62 -2.00 -11.95 -12.31
C THR A 62 -3.20 -11.99 -11.37
N SER A 63 -3.49 -13.17 -10.85
CA SER A 63 -4.39 -13.35 -9.72
C SER A 63 -3.57 -13.58 -8.45
N PHE A 64 -4.01 -13.07 -7.33
CA PHE A 64 -3.37 -13.34 -6.05
C PHE A 64 -4.38 -13.42 -4.92
N LYS A 65 -3.94 -14.01 -3.81
CA LYS A 65 -4.71 -14.09 -2.59
C LYS A 65 -4.43 -12.90 -1.69
N ILE A 66 -5.49 -12.33 -1.15
CA ILE A 66 -5.44 -11.23 -0.18
C ILE A 66 -6.21 -11.60 1.06
N ARG A 67 -5.84 -11.05 2.21
CA ARG A 67 -6.63 -11.18 3.44
C ARG A 67 -7.44 -9.90 3.67
N ARG A 68 -8.73 -10.11 3.96
CA ARG A 68 -9.65 -9.03 4.31
C ARG A 68 -10.30 -9.29 5.65
N GLN A 69 -10.67 -8.20 6.31
CA GLN A 69 -11.44 -8.22 7.53
C GLN A 69 -12.82 -7.64 7.28
N PHE A 70 -13.82 -8.34 7.80
CA PHE A 70 -15.21 -7.93 7.77
C PHE A 70 -15.72 -7.87 9.20
N VAL A 71 -16.43 -6.81 9.54
CA VAL A 71 -17.05 -6.66 10.86
C VAL A 71 -18.53 -6.50 10.67
N THR A 72 -19.30 -7.32 11.38
CA THR A 72 -20.77 -7.26 11.35
C THR A 72 -21.37 -7.72 12.68
N THR A 73 -22.65 -7.47 12.86
CA THR A 73 -23.42 -8.00 13.97
C THR A 73 -24.27 -9.17 13.46
N LEU A 74 -24.22 -10.29 14.15
CA LEU A 74 -25.03 -11.46 13.82
C LEU A 74 -26.51 -11.16 14.04
N SER A 75 -27.37 -11.80 13.26
CA SER A 75 -28.81 -11.72 13.40
C SER A 75 -29.29 -12.37 14.70
N SER A 76 -30.58 -12.30 14.98
CA SER A 76 -31.20 -13.01 16.11
C SER A 76 -31.08 -14.52 16.03
N SER A 77 -30.88 -15.07 14.84
CA SER A 77 -30.62 -16.51 14.63
C SER A 77 -29.13 -16.86 14.64
N GLY A 78 -28.24 -15.88 14.85
CA GLY A 78 -26.78 -16.09 14.83
C GLY A 78 -26.19 -16.18 13.43
N THR A 79 -26.86 -15.63 12.42
CA THR A 79 -26.41 -15.66 11.02
C THR A 79 -25.82 -14.33 10.58
N ALA A 80 -24.88 -14.37 9.64
CA ALA A 80 -24.39 -13.20 8.93
C ALA A 80 -24.00 -13.55 7.50
N THR A 81 -24.13 -12.58 6.61
CA THR A 81 -23.70 -12.68 5.21
C THR A 81 -22.61 -11.65 4.92
N PHE A 82 -21.53 -12.12 4.32
CA PHE A 82 -20.38 -11.32 3.92
C PHE A 82 -20.27 -11.31 2.40
N THR A 83 -20.01 -10.18 1.83
CA THR A 83 -19.89 -10.03 0.37
C THR A 83 -18.48 -9.57 0.02
N ALA A 84 -17.81 -10.30 -0.88
CA ALA A 84 -16.52 -9.94 -1.44
C ALA A 84 -16.64 -8.72 -2.35
N GLY A 85 -15.55 -7.95 -2.44
CA GLY A 85 -15.47 -6.77 -3.28
C GLY A 85 -15.55 -7.08 -4.79
N THR A 86 -15.46 -6.02 -5.60
CA THR A 86 -15.40 -6.17 -7.05
C THR A 86 -14.17 -6.99 -7.43
N ASN A 87 -14.35 -7.94 -8.35
CA ASN A 87 -13.29 -8.86 -8.81
C ASN A 87 -12.65 -9.74 -7.73
N GLU A 88 -13.27 -9.83 -6.56
CA GLU A 88 -12.86 -10.70 -5.47
C GLU A 88 -13.86 -11.83 -5.27
N VAL A 89 -13.36 -12.98 -4.87
CA VAL A 89 -14.17 -14.13 -4.45
C VAL A 89 -13.53 -14.75 -3.22
N PHE A 90 -14.36 -15.27 -2.31
CA PHE A 90 -13.87 -16.09 -1.22
C PHE A 90 -13.25 -17.37 -1.75
N THR A 91 -12.12 -17.77 -1.17
CA THR A 91 -11.50 -19.08 -1.49
C THR A 91 -12.33 -20.22 -0.92
N ALA A 92 -12.06 -21.44 -1.38
CA ALA A 92 -12.64 -22.62 -0.76
C ALA A 92 -12.30 -22.67 0.74
N PHE A 93 -13.18 -23.25 1.53
CA PHE A 93 -12.98 -23.34 2.98
C PHE A 93 -11.67 -24.05 3.33
N SER A 94 -10.92 -23.44 4.21
CA SER A 94 -9.76 -23.99 4.89
C SER A 94 -9.64 -23.29 6.25
N GLU A 95 -9.37 -24.03 7.30
CA GLU A 95 -9.17 -23.44 8.65
C GLU A 95 -8.08 -22.36 8.68
N ASN A 96 -7.11 -22.45 7.80
CA ASN A 96 -6.04 -21.47 7.69
C ASN A 96 -6.44 -20.18 6.96
N ASP A 97 -7.52 -20.22 6.20
CA ASP A 97 -7.97 -19.12 5.35
C ASP A 97 -9.10 -18.29 5.98
N PHE A 98 -9.75 -18.81 7.02
CA PHE A 98 -10.89 -18.16 7.66
C PHE A 98 -10.76 -18.19 9.18
N THR A 99 -10.88 -17.02 9.80
CA THR A 99 -10.89 -16.89 11.26
C THR A 99 -12.04 -15.97 11.65
N LEU A 100 -12.93 -16.47 12.49
CA LEU A 100 -14.04 -15.70 13.04
C LEU A 100 -13.82 -15.48 14.53
N SER A 101 -13.88 -14.22 14.97
CA SER A 101 -13.72 -13.87 16.37
C SER A 101 -14.87 -13.00 16.87
N ILE A 102 -15.25 -13.16 18.13
CA ILE A 102 -16.23 -12.32 18.80
C ILE A 102 -15.56 -11.04 19.26
N MET A 103 -16.04 -9.89 18.81
CA MET A 103 -15.57 -8.57 19.26
C MET A 103 -16.29 -8.11 20.51
N THR A 104 -17.61 -8.24 20.50
CA THR A 104 -18.47 -7.94 21.65
C THR A 104 -19.62 -8.93 21.69
N THR A 105 -20.00 -9.35 22.88
CA THR A 105 -21.16 -10.20 23.10
C THR A 105 -22.45 -9.42 22.93
N GLY A 106 -23.41 -10.03 22.28
CA GLY A 106 -24.81 -9.57 22.21
C GLY A 106 -25.71 -10.24 23.25
N SER A 107 -26.93 -10.55 22.87
CA SER A 107 -27.90 -11.24 23.74
C SER A 107 -27.77 -12.76 23.69
N GLY A 108 -26.90 -13.30 22.85
CA GLY A 108 -26.61 -14.74 22.82
C GLY A 108 -25.86 -15.21 24.08
N SER A 109 -26.02 -16.50 24.40
CA SER A 109 -25.45 -17.12 25.61
C SER A 109 -24.13 -17.85 25.38
N THR A 110 -23.65 -17.94 24.14
CA THR A 110 -22.49 -18.75 23.75
C THR A 110 -21.31 -17.89 23.38
N GLY A 111 -20.17 -18.13 23.99
CA GLY A 111 -18.90 -17.41 23.71
C GLY A 111 -18.75 -16.10 24.47
N ALA A 112 -17.51 -15.63 24.54
CA ALA A 112 -17.10 -14.38 25.18
C ALA A 112 -16.38 -13.47 24.17
N ALA A 113 -16.27 -12.19 24.50
CA ALA A 113 -15.47 -11.25 23.71
C ALA A 113 -14.01 -11.71 23.68
N GLY A 114 -13.42 -11.78 22.49
CA GLY A 114 -12.08 -12.29 22.24
C GLY A 114 -12.02 -13.76 21.81
N ASP A 115 -13.09 -14.51 21.97
CA ASP A 115 -13.11 -15.92 21.54
C ASP A 115 -13.01 -16.04 20.01
N VAL A 116 -12.26 -17.06 19.58
CA VAL A 116 -12.18 -17.48 18.17
C VAL A 116 -13.11 -18.68 17.99
N ILE A 117 -14.02 -18.55 17.02
CA ILE A 117 -15.01 -19.58 16.72
C ILE A 117 -14.43 -20.50 15.67
N SER A 118 -14.43 -21.81 15.98
CA SER A 118 -14.11 -22.85 15.00
C SER A 118 -15.27 -22.98 14.02
N LEU A 119 -14.97 -22.79 12.74
CA LEU A 119 -15.95 -22.93 11.66
C LEU A 119 -15.83 -24.32 11.04
N SER A 120 -16.96 -24.90 10.67
CA SER A 120 -17.01 -26.17 9.93
C SER A 120 -17.79 -26.00 8.62
N THR A 121 -17.40 -26.79 7.62
CA THR A 121 -18.13 -26.79 6.34
C THR A 121 -19.52 -27.43 6.50
N GLY A 122 -20.48 -26.83 5.80
CA GLY A 122 -21.82 -27.40 5.65
C GLY A 122 -22.88 -26.72 6.52
N SER A 123 -22.70 -26.59 7.84
CA SER A 123 -23.67 -25.91 8.72
C SER A 123 -23.25 -24.44 8.94
N ASP A 124 -22.02 -24.22 9.36
CA ASP A 124 -21.58 -22.93 9.85
C ASP A 124 -21.04 -22.03 8.74
N PHE A 125 -20.68 -22.63 7.61
CA PHE A 125 -19.99 -21.95 6.51
C PHE A 125 -20.56 -22.36 5.15
N THR A 126 -21.23 -21.45 4.47
CA THR A 126 -21.80 -21.68 3.15
C THR A 126 -21.34 -20.63 2.15
N LEU A 127 -20.69 -21.07 1.07
CA LEU A 127 -20.33 -20.22 -0.06
C LEU A 127 -21.37 -20.32 -1.18
N ALA A 128 -21.90 -19.20 -1.62
CA ALA A 128 -22.71 -19.16 -2.82
C ALA A 128 -21.82 -19.38 -4.05
N GLY A 129 -22.07 -20.47 -4.79
CA GLY A 129 -21.25 -20.87 -5.94
C GLY A 129 -20.00 -21.68 -5.56
N SER A 130 -20.10 -22.49 -4.50
CA SER A 130 -19.03 -23.40 -4.03
C SER A 130 -18.28 -24.10 -5.18
N PRO A 131 -16.92 -24.26 -5.09
CA PRO A 131 -16.06 -24.06 -3.91
C PRO A 131 -15.58 -22.61 -3.68
N THR A 132 -15.88 -21.68 -4.56
CA THR A 132 -15.55 -20.26 -4.45
C THR A 132 -16.79 -19.42 -4.73
N GLY A 133 -16.88 -18.22 -4.18
CA GLY A 133 -18.01 -17.34 -4.44
C GLY A 133 -17.86 -15.94 -3.89
N LYS A 134 -18.76 -15.07 -4.32
CA LYS A 134 -18.81 -13.67 -3.84
C LYS A 134 -19.47 -13.51 -2.48
N THR A 135 -20.31 -14.45 -2.10
CA THR A 135 -21.12 -14.34 -0.90
C THR A 135 -20.84 -15.53 0.01
N LEU A 136 -20.45 -15.21 1.22
CA LEU A 136 -20.26 -16.17 2.33
C LEU A 136 -21.34 -15.94 3.36
N THR A 137 -22.08 -16.98 3.71
CA THR A 137 -23.01 -17.00 4.82
C THR A 137 -22.42 -17.82 5.95
N ILE A 138 -22.43 -17.27 7.15
CA ILE A 138 -22.08 -17.94 8.39
C ILE A 138 -23.35 -18.10 9.21
N ASP A 139 -23.58 -19.29 9.74
CA ASP A 139 -24.70 -19.62 10.62
C ASP A 139 -24.21 -20.39 11.86
N LEU A 140 -24.17 -19.69 12.98
CA LEU A 140 -23.70 -20.24 14.25
C LEU A 140 -24.85 -20.65 15.20
N GLY A 141 -26.07 -20.41 14.75
CA GLY A 141 -27.25 -20.65 15.56
C GLY A 141 -27.53 -19.56 16.62
N SER A 142 -28.71 -19.65 17.23
CA SER A 142 -29.26 -18.63 18.15
C SER A 142 -28.42 -18.39 19.41
N GLY A 143 -27.54 -19.31 19.78
CA GLY A 143 -26.59 -19.10 20.88
C GLY A 143 -25.67 -17.91 20.70
N TYR A 144 -25.43 -17.46 19.47
CA TYR A 144 -24.60 -16.32 19.12
C TYR A 144 -25.41 -15.08 18.72
N ASN A 145 -26.66 -15.00 19.16
CA ASN A 145 -27.56 -13.89 18.86
C ASN A 145 -26.90 -12.51 19.14
N ALA A 146 -26.99 -11.65 18.14
CA ALA A 146 -26.55 -10.25 18.19
C ALA A 146 -25.10 -10.02 18.61
N HIS A 147 -24.25 -11.04 18.54
CA HIS A 147 -22.79 -10.85 18.73
C HIS A 147 -22.21 -10.04 17.60
N LYS A 148 -21.34 -9.09 17.93
CA LYS A 148 -20.52 -8.40 16.95
C LYS A 148 -19.27 -9.23 16.68
N VAL A 149 -19.10 -9.65 15.44
CA VAL A 149 -18.03 -10.55 15.04
C VAL A 149 -17.11 -9.91 13.99
N LYS A 150 -15.88 -10.36 13.98
CA LYS A 150 -14.88 -10.04 12.98
C LYS A 150 -14.46 -11.30 12.25
N LEU A 151 -14.75 -11.34 10.95
CA LEU A 151 -14.26 -12.36 10.04
C LEU A 151 -12.96 -11.87 9.36
N THR A 152 -11.90 -12.64 9.50
CA THR A 152 -10.69 -12.50 8.67
C THR A 152 -10.72 -13.63 7.65
N ALA A 153 -10.78 -13.27 6.37
CA ALA A 153 -10.95 -14.22 5.28
C ALA A 153 -9.90 -14.02 4.19
N THR A 154 -9.45 -15.12 3.59
CA THR A 154 -8.65 -15.11 2.37
C THR A 154 -9.57 -15.05 1.16
N LEU A 155 -9.31 -14.08 0.29
CA LEU A 155 -10.00 -13.91 -0.99
C LEU A 155 -9.01 -14.06 -2.12
N SER A 156 -9.51 -14.55 -3.26
CA SER A 156 -8.79 -14.51 -4.53
C SER A 156 -9.29 -13.33 -5.35
N THR A 157 -8.38 -12.56 -5.90
CA THR A 157 -8.71 -11.51 -6.88
C THR A 157 -8.20 -11.93 -8.25
N SER A 158 -9.06 -11.82 -9.26
CA SER A 158 -8.76 -12.18 -10.65
C SER A 158 -8.33 -10.99 -11.50
N VAL A 159 -8.55 -9.79 -11.00
CA VAL A 159 -8.19 -8.54 -11.68
C VAL A 159 -7.36 -7.71 -10.75
N VAL A 160 -6.15 -7.40 -11.16
CA VAL A 160 -5.18 -6.65 -10.39
C VAL A 160 -4.95 -5.33 -11.08
N SER A 161 -5.22 -4.24 -10.38
CA SER A 161 -5.01 -2.88 -10.87
C SER A 161 -4.03 -2.11 -10.01
N ALA A 162 -3.28 -1.22 -10.62
CA ALA A 162 -2.43 -0.30 -9.88
C ALA A 162 -3.28 0.65 -9.04
N LYS A 163 -2.85 0.89 -7.81
CA LYS A 163 -3.39 1.97 -6.97
C LYS A 163 -2.92 3.31 -7.49
N THR A 164 -3.75 4.33 -7.33
CA THR A 164 -3.29 5.71 -7.52
C THR A 164 -2.79 6.27 -6.19
N LYS A 165 -1.77 7.10 -6.27
CA LYS A 165 -1.29 7.97 -5.21
C LYS A 165 -1.47 9.41 -5.68
N THR A 166 -2.46 10.11 -5.14
CA THR A 166 -2.71 11.50 -5.49
C THR A 166 -2.09 12.40 -4.43
N ASN A 167 -1.19 13.30 -4.85
CA ASN A 167 -0.57 14.23 -3.91
C ASN A 167 -1.59 15.30 -3.50
N THR A 168 -1.86 15.38 -2.21
CA THR A 168 -2.64 16.45 -1.57
C THR A 168 -1.66 17.41 -0.90
N SER A 169 -1.62 18.63 -1.38
CA SER A 169 -0.69 19.66 -0.89
C SER A 169 -1.37 20.62 0.08
N GLY A 170 -0.62 21.06 1.08
CA GLY A 170 -1.06 22.10 1.99
C GLY A 170 -2.06 21.64 3.04
N GLU A 171 -2.11 20.36 3.36
CA GLU A 171 -2.90 19.86 4.50
C GLU A 171 -2.40 20.48 5.79
N THR A 172 -3.30 20.77 6.70
CA THR A 172 -2.97 21.43 7.97
C THR A 172 -3.48 20.63 9.16
N VAL A 173 -2.65 20.55 10.19
CA VAL A 173 -3.02 20.02 11.50
C VAL A 173 -2.70 21.08 12.55
N THR A 174 -3.67 21.36 13.43
CA THR A 174 -3.50 22.23 14.59
C THR A 174 -3.32 21.40 15.83
N ILE A 175 -2.34 21.75 16.65
CA ILE A 175 -2.07 21.13 17.95
C ILE A 175 -2.45 22.11 19.04
N ASP A 176 -3.54 21.81 19.74
CA ASP A 176 -4.24 22.74 20.62
C ASP A 176 -3.90 22.58 22.10
N THR A 177 -3.12 21.57 22.47
CA THR A 177 -2.78 21.28 23.85
C THR A 177 -1.28 21.16 24.05
N GLU A 178 -0.80 21.58 25.23
CA GLU A 178 0.59 21.42 25.64
C GLU A 178 1.01 19.96 25.63
N ALA A 179 0.16 19.05 26.13
CA ALA A 179 0.44 17.62 26.16
C ALA A 179 0.76 17.04 24.79
N LEU A 180 -0.05 17.37 23.76
CA LEU A 180 0.17 16.89 22.39
C LEU A 180 1.41 17.53 21.73
N ALA A 181 1.69 18.79 22.05
CA ALA A 181 2.83 19.51 21.49
C ALA A 181 4.17 19.04 22.07
N THR A 182 4.18 18.54 23.30
CA THR A 182 5.38 18.09 24.01
C THR A 182 5.56 16.58 24.07
N ASP A 183 4.67 15.81 23.43
CA ASP A 183 4.83 14.37 23.26
C ASP A 183 6.11 14.04 22.46
N ASP A 184 6.65 12.84 22.62
CA ASP A 184 7.82 12.35 21.90
C ASP A 184 7.65 12.43 20.38
N PHE A 185 6.41 12.36 19.90
CA PHE A 185 6.05 12.57 18.51
C PHE A 185 4.64 13.17 18.38
N ILE A 186 4.45 13.98 17.38
CA ILE A 186 3.16 14.60 17.02
C ILE A 186 2.58 13.85 15.84
N SER A 187 1.39 13.26 16.01
CA SER A 187 0.69 12.57 14.92
C SER A 187 0.12 13.57 13.91
N LEU A 188 0.36 13.32 12.62
CA LEU A 188 -0.21 14.12 11.52
C LEU A 188 -1.59 13.63 11.05
N GLY A 189 -2.04 12.47 11.55
CA GLY A 189 -3.34 11.89 11.21
C GLY A 189 -3.47 11.36 9.78
N LYS A 190 -2.42 11.44 8.98
CA LYS A 190 -2.34 10.97 7.59
C LYS A 190 -1.18 10.00 7.42
N ALA A 191 -1.35 9.01 6.58
CA ALA A 191 -0.28 8.11 6.17
C ALA A 191 0.40 8.66 4.90
N ASP A 192 1.58 8.11 4.58
CA ASP A 192 2.32 8.44 3.36
C ASP A 192 2.56 9.94 3.19
N VAL A 193 3.02 10.58 4.27
CA VAL A 193 3.36 12.00 4.25
C VAL A 193 4.61 12.20 3.42
N ASN A 194 4.52 13.07 2.42
CA ASN A 194 5.56 13.29 1.43
C ASN A 194 6.54 14.40 1.84
N LYS A 195 5.99 15.48 2.40
CA LYS A 195 6.79 16.70 2.66
C LYS A 195 6.21 17.47 3.83
N LEU A 196 7.09 17.95 4.70
CA LEU A 196 6.78 18.98 5.68
C LEU A 196 7.02 20.35 5.04
N ASN A 197 5.99 21.18 4.98
CA ASN A 197 6.08 22.53 4.41
C ASN A 197 6.47 23.56 5.47
N SER A 198 5.73 23.62 6.58
CA SER A 198 6.01 24.57 7.67
C SER A 198 5.38 24.11 8.98
N VAL A 199 5.99 24.57 10.07
CA VAL A 199 5.44 24.47 11.43
C VAL A 199 5.52 25.87 12.05
N PHE A 200 4.37 26.46 12.35
CA PHE A 200 4.27 27.74 13.04
C PHE A 200 3.91 27.52 14.49
N MET A 201 4.48 28.30 15.38
CA MET A 201 4.25 28.21 16.82
C MET A 201 3.76 29.53 17.37
N ALA A 202 2.60 29.48 18.03
CA ALA A 202 2.06 30.62 18.79
C ALA A 202 2.91 30.92 20.02
N ASP A 203 2.76 32.11 20.60
CA ASP A 203 3.50 32.54 21.78
C ASP A 203 3.14 31.73 23.05
N ASP A 204 1.95 31.16 23.08
CA ASP A 204 1.44 30.37 24.22
C ASP A 204 0.47 29.26 23.78
N PHE A 205 0.02 28.43 24.74
CA PHE A 205 -0.97 27.37 24.52
C PHE A 205 -2.42 27.82 24.61
N SER A 206 -2.69 29.10 24.82
CA SER A 206 -4.05 29.64 24.85
C SER A 206 -4.51 30.18 23.50
N THR A 207 -3.54 30.62 22.69
CA THR A 207 -3.79 31.24 21.38
C THR A 207 -3.58 30.25 20.25
N ALA A 208 -4.48 30.20 19.26
CA ALA A 208 -4.31 29.35 18.09
C ALA A 208 -3.14 29.83 17.23
N ALA A 209 -2.29 28.90 16.80
CA ALA A 209 -1.18 29.23 15.91
C ALA A 209 -1.69 29.59 14.50
N THR A 210 -1.04 30.55 13.88
CA THR A 210 -1.34 31.07 12.54
C THR A 210 -0.08 31.09 11.67
N ILE A 211 -0.24 31.31 10.38
CA ILE A 211 0.89 31.43 9.43
C ILE A 211 1.76 32.69 9.68
N SER A 212 1.32 33.61 10.53
CA SER A 212 2.06 34.81 10.88
C SER A 212 2.92 34.65 12.12
N ASP A 213 2.81 33.50 12.80
CA ASP A 213 3.57 33.21 14.01
C ASP A 213 4.97 32.72 13.69
N THR A 214 5.74 32.44 14.73
CA THR A 214 7.14 32.03 14.60
C THR A 214 7.28 30.73 13.85
N ASP A 215 8.05 30.73 12.75
CA ASP A 215 8.39 29.51 12.01
C ASP A 215 9.44 28.70 12.79
N VAL A 216 9.03 27.52 13.23
CA VAL A 216 9.86 26.56 13.98
C VAL A 216 10.11 25.26 13.20
N THR A 217 9.84 25.24 11.89
CA THR A 217 9.96 24.06 11.01
C THR A 217 11.29 23.33 11.18
N ARG A 218 12.38 24.07 11.33
CA ARG A 218 13.74 23.51 11.45
C ARG A 218 13.98 22.68 12.70
N ARG A 219 13.14 22.86 13.73
CA ARG A 219 13.24 22.13 15.00
C ARG A 219 12.72 20.71 14.89
N PHE A 220 11.96 20.40 13.85
CA PHE A 220 11.30 19.11 13.70
C PHE A 220 11.90 18.28 12.58
N GLU A 221 11.76 16.98 12.74
CA GLU A 221 12.05 15.95 11.74
C GLU A 221 10.76 15.26 11.34
N LEU A 222 10.57 15.06 10.04
CA LEU A 222 9.41 14.36 9.49
C LEU A 222 9.69 12.85 9.44
N ASP A 223 8.84 12.08 10.10
CA ASP A 223 8.66 10.66 9.86
C ASP A 223 7.45 10.50 8.91
N THR A 224 7.70 10.06 7.69
CA THR A 224 6.69 9.97 6.62
C THR A 224 5.59 8.94 6.90
N GLY A 225 5.79 8.04 7.84
CA GLY A 225 4.91 6.91 8.10
C GLY A 225 5.12 5.73 7.15
N MET A 226 6.00 5.85 6.15
CA MET A 226 6.34 4.72 5.30
C MET A 226 7.23 3.74 6.06
N ARG A 227 6.87 2.45 6.05
CA ARG A 227 7.60 1.36 6.67
C ARG A 227 7.96 0.32 5.61
N ASP A 228 8.81 -0.63 5.95
CA ASP A 228 9.30 -1.65 5.01
C ASP A 228 8.16 -2.43 4.33
N ASN A 229 7.04 -2.65 5.01
CA ASN A 229 5.95 -3.48 4.50
C ASN A 229 4.53 -2.90 4.70
N PHE A 230 4.39 -1.69 5.24
CA PHE A 230 3.10 -1.01 5.42
C PHE A 230 3.27 0.51 5.52
N TYR A 231 2.16 1.24 5.46
CA TYR A 231 2.10 2.66 5.74
C TYR A 231 1.50 2.89 7.13
N ASP A 232 2.28 3.53 8.00
CA ASP A 232 1.86 4.04 9.30
C ASP A 232 1.42 5.50 9.16
N ILE A 233 0.87 6.06 10.22
CA ILE A 233 0.55 7.49 10.28
C ILE A 233 1.87 8.29 10.37
N GLY A 234 1.97 9.31 9.52
CA GLY A 234 3.09 10.25 9.54
C GLY A 234 3.17 11.02 10.85
N ARG A 235 4.38 11.32 11.29
CA ARG A 235 4.66 11.93 12.59
C ARG A 235 5.71 13.02 12.46
N LEU A 236 5.64 14.02 13.33
CA LEU A 236 6.75 14.93 13.58
C LEU A 236 7.45 14.56 14.88
N LYS A 237 8.77 14.57 14.84
CA LYS A 237 9.63 14.39 16.01
C LYS A 237 10.43 15.66 16.23
N LEU A 238 10.59 16.06 17.47
CA LEU A 238 11.50 17.13 17.82
C LEU A 238 12.94 16.64 17.63
N LYS A 239 13.77 17.43 16.97
CA LYS A 239 15.19 17.09 16.78
C LYS A 239 15.93 17.05 18.10
N PRO A 240 16.91 16.15 18.28
CA PRO A 240 17.74 16.12 19.48
C PRO A 240 18.43 17.46 19.72
N GLY A 241 18.29 17.98 20.96
CA GLY A 241 18.88 19.25 21.37
C GLY A 241 18.01 20.48 21.13
N GLU A 242 16.89 20.35 20.47
CA GLU A 242 15.90 21.43 20.33
C GLU A 242 15.01 21.52 21.58
N SER A 243 14.57 22.73 21.90
CA SER A 243 13.67 22.97 23.03
C SER A 243 12.24 22.53 22.68
N PRO A 244 11.48 21.93 23.61
CA PRO A 244 10.07 21.64 23.40
C PRO A 244 9.27 22.88 22.98
N PRO A 245 8.16 22.70 22.27
CA PRO A 245 7.25 23.80 21.95
C PRO A 245 6.74 24.50 23.21
N THR A 246 6.59 25.81 23.13
CA THR A 246 6.06 26.67 24.21
C THR A 246 4.69 27.25 23.89
N GLY A 247 4.12 26.91 22.75
CA GLY A 247 2.82 27.33 22.28
C GLY A 247 2.18 26.34 21.34
N ARG A 248 0.94 26.61 20.97
CA ARG A 248 0.19 25.82 19.99
C ARG A 248 0.92 25.76 18.65
N LEU A 249 0.74 24.69 17.92
CA LEU A 249 1.38 24.48 16.62
C LEU A 249 0.34 24.44 15.50
N LEU A 250 0.69 25.05 14.38
CA LEU A 250 0.05 24.88 13.08
C LEU A 250 1.04 24.22 12.14
N ILE A 251 0.74 23.00 11.73
CA ILE A 251 1.61 22.16 10.91
C ILE A 251 1.02 22.08 9.51
N ASN A 252 1.80 22.43 8.50
CA ASN A 252 1.42 22.31 7.10
C ASN A 252 2.30 21.28 6.39
N PHE A 253 1.69 20.33 5.67
CA PHE A 253 2.39 19.24 5.01
C PHE A 253 1.66 18.75 3.77
N ASP A 254 2.37 17.99 2.94
CA ASP A 254 1.83 17.30 1.78
C ASP A 254 1.83 15.79 2.04
N TYR A 255 0.80 15.09 1.56
CA TYR A 255 0.70 13.63 1.69
C TYR A 255 0.12 13.00 0.44
N PHE A 256 0.27 11.69 0.29
CA PHE A 256 -0.38 10.94 -0.78
C PHE A 256 -1.68 10.31 -0.30
N GLU A 257 -2.76 10.62 -0.99
CA GLU A 257 -4.03 9.91 -0.83
C GLU A 257 -4.02 8.66 -1.73
N HIS A 258 -4.33 7.51 -1.15
CA HIS A 258 -4.34 6.24 -1.85
C HIS A 258 -5.72 5.94 -2.43
N GLY A 259 -5.81 5.77 -3.74
CA GLY A 259 -6.99 5.31 -4.43
C GLY A 259 -7.20 3.80 -4.32
N ALA A 260 -8.24 3.30 -4.96
CA ALA A 260 -8.50 1.87 -5.09
C ALA A 260 -7.42 1.20 -5.95
N GLY A 261 -7.18 -0.09 -5.72
CA GLY A 261 -6.21 -0.91 -6.44
C GLY A 261 -5.50 -1.90 -5.52
N ASN A 262 -4.60 -2.68 -6.08
CA ASN A 262 -4.01 -3.84 -5.41
C ASN A 262 -2.51 -3.73 -5.22
N PHE A 263 -1.82 -2.94 -6.03
CA PHE A 263 -0.37 -2.76 -5.98
C PHE A 263 0.02 -1.34 -6.35
N PHE A 264 1.24 -0.94 -5.99
CA PHE A 264 1.84 0.31 -6.42
C PHE A 264 2.83 0.09 -7.55
N SER A 265 2.86 1.04 -8.48
CA SER A 265 3.84 1.13 -9.56
C SER A 265 4.30 2.58 -9.70
N VAL A 266 5.22 2.82 -10.63
CA VAL A 266 5.61 4.20 -10.99
C VAL A 266 4.40 5.02 -11.44
N ASP A 267 3.51 4.39 -12.21
CA ASP A 267 2.30 5.04 -12.73
C ASP A 267 1.26 5.35 -11.64
N SER A 268 1.45 4.82 -10.42
CA SER A 268 0.62 5.16 -9.27
C SER A 268 0.76 6.62 -8.83
N TYR A 269 1.92 7.24 -9.06
CA TYR A 269 2.21 8.61 -8.62
C TYR A 269 1.58 9.65 -9.57
N SER A 270 0.29 9.90 -9.39
CA SER A 270 -0.47 10.86 -10.19
C SER A 270 0.02 12.29 -9.97
N GLY A 271 0.34 12.99 -11.06
CA GLY A 271 0.82 14.37 -11.02
C GLY A 271 2.30 14.54 -10.69
N PHE A 272 3.03 13.44 -10.48
CA PHE A 272 4.48 13.46 -10.29
C PHE A 272 5.21 13.07 -11.57
N THR A 273 6.28 13.78 -11.87
CA THR A 273 7.22 13.34 -12.90
C THR A 273 8.08 12.21 -12.34
N TYR A 274 8.55 11.33 -13.20
CA TYR A 274 9.40 10.20 -12.81
C TYR A 274 10.57 10.61 -11.90
N LYS A 275 11.20 11.76 -12.17
CA LYS A 275 12.32 12.28 -11.38
C LYS A 275 11.95 12.62 -9.93
N ASN A 276 10.70 12.99 -9.71
CA ASN A 276 10.24 13.53 -8.43
C ASN A 276 9.56 12.47 -7.55
N ILE A 277 9.49 11.20 -8.03
CA ILE A 277 8.99 10.10 -7.21
C ILE A 277 9.88 10.00 -5.96
N PRO A 278 9.30 10.04 -4.75
CA PRO A 278 10.06 10.05 -3.51
C PRO A 278 10.94 8.81 -3.34
N ALA A 279 12.03 8.96 -2.60
CA ALA A 279 12.81 7.84 -2.10
C ALA A 279 12.20 7.32 -0.79
N TYR A 280 12.46 6.06 -0.48
CA TYR A 280 12.12 5.44 0.79
C TYR A 280 13.40 5.13 1.57
N THR A 281 13.40 5.45 2.85
CA THR A 281 14.49 5.06 3.77
C THR A 281 13.98 3.95 4.67
N SER A 282 14.63 2.80 4.65
CA SER A 282 14.27 1.66 5.49
C SER A 282 14.46 1.98 6.97
N ASP A 283 13.44 1.77 7.78
CA ASP A 283 13.52 1.93 9.22
C ASP A 283 14.47 0.91 9.87
N THR A 284 14.62 -0.26 9.24
CA THR A 284 15.41 -1.37 9.78
C THR A 284 16.89 -1.22 9.48
N THR A 285 17.24 -0.80 8.26
CA THR A 285 18.64 -0.76 7.80
C THR A 285 19.18 0.66 7.63
N GLY A 286 18.33 1.68 7.54
CA GLY A 286 18.70 3.05 7.20
C GLY A 286 19.08 3.24 5.72
N GLU A 287 18.91 2.20 4.90
CA GLU A 287 19.24 2.27 3.48
C GLU A 287 18.18 3.04 2.69
N VAL A 288 18.62 3.82 1.72
CA VAL A 288 17.75 4.67 0.90
C VAL A 288 17.48 3.99 -0.44
N PHE A 289 16.21 3.78 -0.73
CA PHE A 289 15.74 3.19 -1.98
C PHE A 289 15.06 4.24 -2.85
N ALA A 290 15.54 4.42 -4.07
CA ALA A 290 14.85 5.22 -5.06
C ALA A 290 13.62 4.44 -5.57
N LEU A 291 12.43 4.76 -5.10
CA LEU A 291 11.21 4.00 -5.42
C LEU A 291 10.94 3.92 -6.92
N ARG A 292 11.29 4.97 -7.68
CA ARG A 292 11.18 4.97 -9.14
C ARG A 292 11.93 3.80 -9.81
N ASP A 293 13.07 3.39 -9.22
CA ASP A 293 13.92 2.35 -9.77
C ASP A 293 13.55 0.95 -9.23
N CYS A 294 12.85 0.90 -8.08
CA CYS A 294 12.42 -0.34 -7.44
C CYS A 294 11.03 -0.79 -7.89
N LEU A 295 10.12 0.16 -8.14
CA LEU A 295 8.75 -0.15 -8.53
C LEU A 295 8.62 -0.59 -9.99
N ASP A 296 9.52 -0.14 -10.85
CA ASP A 296 9.50 -0.46 -12.25
C ASP A 296 10.92 -0.36 -12.84
N PHE A 297 11.47 -1.46 -13.32
CA PHE A 297 12.80 -1.51 -13.95
C PHE A 297 12.74 -1.62 -15.47
N ARG A 298 11.60 -1.30 -16.08
CA ARG A 298 11.53 -1.16 -17.54
C ARG A 298 12.40 0.03 -17.97
N PRO A 299 13.10 -0.07 -19.08
CA PRO A 299 13.89 1.06 -19.59
C PRO A 299 13.01 2.29 -19.82
N ARG A 300 13.52 3.46 -19.46
CA ARG A 300 12.84 4.74 -19.63
C ARG A 300 13.57 5.61 -20.65
N VAL A 301 12.83 6.38 -21.42
CA VAL A 301 13.39 7.36 -22.34
C VAL A 301 13.67 8.65 -21.56
N ASP A 302 14.95 9.05 -21.53
CA ASP A 302 15.39 10.31 -20.92
C ASP A 302 14.90 10.56 -19.48
N ASN A 303 14.88 9.51 -18.67
CA ASN A 303 14.33 9.56 -17.30
C ASN A 303 12.88 10.06 -17.22
N ALA A 304 12.12 9.89 -18.28
CA ALA A 304 10.71 10.20 -18.33
C ALA A 304 9.85 8.99 -17.90
N SER A 305 8.57 9.22 -17.70
CA SER A 305 7.59 8.14 -17.44
C SER A 305 7.33 7.26 -18.66
N THR A 306 7.77 7.67 -19.84
CA THR A 306 7.61 6.88 -21.09
C THR A 306 8.60 5.72 -21.13
N ILE A 307 8.10 4.54 -21.43
CA ILE A 307 8.87 3.29 -21.56
C ILE A 307 9.45 3.16 -22.97
#